data_7243c67c2757cddb882377bae91bc463
#
_entry.id   7243c67c2757cddb882377bae91bc463
#
_cell.length_a   1.000
_cell.length_b   1.000
_cell.length_c   1.000
_cell.angle_alpha   90.00
_cell.angle_beta   90.00
_cell.angle_gamma   90.00
#
_symmetry.space_group_name_H-M   'P 1'
#
loop_
_entity.id
_entity.type
_entity.pdbx_description
1 polymer ?
#
loop_
_entity_poly.entity_id
_entity_poly.type
_entity_poly.pdbx_seq_one_letter_code
_entity_poly.pdbx_strand_id
1 'polypeptide(L)'
;MSRKPIPKKIREQIYQKYDGHCAYCGCKLEYKDMQVDHVTSVFYYNGTNDIDNLMPSCRMCNFYKSTFPLEDFRKNLETLHNRLKKTFIYRLALKYNLIEEHQSKVVFYFEKKWRK
;
A
#
# COMPACT_ATOMS: atom_id res chain seq x y z
N MET A 1 -16.44 14.40 -9.40
CA MET A 1 -17.18 13.20 -9.78
C MET A 1 -16.88 12.08 -8.79
N SER A 2 -17.91 11.48 -8.26
CA SER A 2 -17.72 10.41 -7.30
C SER A 2 -17.62 9.05 -7.99
N ARG A 3 -16.85 8.17 -7.40
CA ARG A 3 -16.76 6.79 -7.87
C ARG A 3 -18.02 6.05 -7.43
N LYS A 4 -18.42 5.08 -8.23
CA LYS A 4 -19.51 4.21 -7.83
C LYS A 4 -19.06 3.36 -6.64
N PRO A 5 -19.94 3.13 -5.66
CA PRO A 5 -19.59 2.23 -4.55
C PRO A 5 -19.25 0.84 -5.07
N ILE A 6 -18.32 0.20 -4.41
CA ILE A 6 -17.98 -1.19 -4.73
C ILE A 6 -19.05 -2.09 -4.12
N PRO A 7 -19.72 -2.93 -4.93
CA PRO A 7 -20.74 -3.83 -4.39
C PRO A 7 -20.15 -4.77 -3.33
N LYS A 8 -20.98 -5.14 -2.37
CA LYS A 8 -20.54 -6.01 -1.27
C LYS A 8 -19.89 -7.30 -1.76
N LYS A 9 -20.50 -7.93 -2.77
CA LYS A 9 -19.98 -9.19 -3.30
C LYS A 9 -18.58 -9.02 -3.87
N ILE A 10 -18.35 -7.93 -4.59
CA ILE A 10 -17.03 -7.63 -5.16
C ILE A 10 -16.05 -7.31 -4.03
N ARG A 11 -16.49 -6.54 -3.03
CA ARG A 11 -15.65 -6.22 -1.89
C ARG A 11 -15.20 -7.48 -1.15
N GLU A 12 -16.08 -8.46 -1.00
CA GLU A 12 -15.74 -9.74 -0.39
C GLU A 12 -14.71 -10.49 -1.22
N GLN A 13 -14.85 -10.48 -2.55
CA GLN A 13 -13.89 -11.12 -3.44
C GLN A 13 -12.50 -10.46 -3.31
N ILE A 14 -12.47 -9.14 -3.20
CA ILE A 14 -11.22 -8.42 -3.01
C ILE A 14 -10.57 -8.82 -1.69
N TYR A 15 -11.37 -8.90 -0.62
CA TYR A 15 -10.87 -9.31 0.69
C TYR A 15 -10.23 -10.69 0.64
N GLN A 16 -10.85 -11.62 -0.07
CA GLN A 16 -10.35 -12.98 -0.18
C GLN A 16 -9.15 -13.12 -1.13
N LYS A 17 -8.90 -12.11 -1.93
CA LYS A 17 -7.86 -12.16 -2.96
C LYS A 17 -6.49 -12.52 -2.39
N TYR A 18 -6.18 -12.02 -1.20
CA TYR A 18 -4.94 -12.31 -0.50
C TYR A 18 -5.21 -12.77 0.92
N ASP A 19 -6.27 -13.56 1.10
CA ASP A 19 -6.61 -14.22 2.36
C ASP A 19 -6.72 -13.25 3.53
N GLY A 20 -7.31 -12.07 3.29
CA GLY A 20 -7.54 -11.12 4.37
C GLY A 20 -6.29 -10.33 4.77
N HIS A 21 -5.33 -10.20 3.87
CA HIS A 21 -4.11 -9.43 4.12
C HIS A 21 -4.02 -8.22 3.20
N CYS A 22 -3.34 -7.19 3.67
CA CYS A 22 -3.03 -6.03 2.82
C CYS A 22 -2.12 -6.48 1.69
N ALA A 23 -2.50 -6.15 0.46
CA ALA A 23 -1.73 -6.55 -0.72
C ALA A 23 -0.33 -5.94 -0.72
N TYR A 24 -0.15 -4.82 -0.05
CA TYR A 24 1.12 -4.09 -0.07
C TYR A 24 2.03 -4.45 1.08
N CYS A 25 1.64 -4.20 2.32
CA CYS A 25 2.51 -4.50 3.46
C CYS A 25 2.33 -5.90 4.04
N GLY A 26 1.24 -6.57 3.70
CA GLY A 26 1.00 -7.93 4.17
C GLY A 26 0.39 -8.05 5.56
N CYS A 27 0.02 -6.95 6.18
CA CYS A 27 -0.61 -7.03 7.49
C CYS A 27 -1.98 -7.66 7.40
N LYS A 28 -2.41 -8.32 8.48
CA LYS A 28 -3.75 -8.90 8.52
C LYS A 28 -4.79 -7.80 8.60
N LEU A 29 -5.87 -7.96 7.83
CA LEU A 29 -6.97 -7.00 7.78
C LEU A 29 -8.24 -7.61 8.32
N GLU A 30 -8.97 -6.83 9.13
CA GLU A 30 -10.36 -7.13 9.39
C GLU A 30 -11.16 -6.62 8.19
N TYR A 31 -12.18 -7.38 7.79
CA TYR A 31 -12.97 -7.02 6.61
C TYR A 31 -13.51 -5.59 6.70
N LYS A 32 -13.97 -5.20 7.88
CA LYS A 32 -14.56 -3.86 8.08
C LYS A 32 -13.54 -2.74 7.90
N ASP A 33 -12.25 -3.03 8.09
CA ASP A 33 -11.18 -2.02 8.03
C ASP A 33 -10.49 -2.00 6.69
N MET A 34 -10.82 -2.92 5.80
CA MET A 34 -10.18 -2.98 4.49
C MET A 34 -10.52 -1.76 3.64
N GLN A 35 -9.50 -1.17 3.06
CA GLN A 35 -9.64 -0.17 2.01
C GLN A 35 -9.52 -0.90 0.66
N VAL A 36 -10.22 -0.40 -0.34
CA VAL A 36 -10.06 -0.92 -1.70
C VAL A 36 -9.26 0.09 -2.48
N ASP A 37 -8.06 -0.34 -2.91
CA ASP A 37 -7.18 0.53 -3.66
C ASP A 37 -7.24 0.17 -5.14
N HIS A 38 -7.25 1.19 -5.99
CA HIS A 38 -7.05 1.01 -7.43
C HIS A 38 -5.56 1.08 -7.68
N VAL A 39 -4.96 -0.02 -8.16
CA VAL A 39 -3.54 -0.03 -8.46
C VAL A 39 -3.22 1.08 -9.44
N THR A 40 -4.06 1.20 -10.49
CA THR A 40 -4.00 2.31 -11.43
C THR A 40 -5.20 3.21 -11.18
N SER A 41 -4.93 4.49 -10.90
CA SER A 41 -5.98 5.45 -10.54
C SER A 41 -7.00 5.61 -11.66
N VAL A 42 -8.28 5.54 -11.30
CA VAL A 42 -9.39 5.79 -12.22
C VAL A 42 -9.37 7.25 -12.69
N PHE A 43 -9.05 8.17 -11.80
CA PHE A 43 -9.14 9.61 -12.10
C PHE A 43 -7.97 10.13 -12.90
N TYR A 44 -6.77 9.64 -12.65
CA TYR A 44 -5.56 10.26 -13.20
C TYR A 44 -4.84 9.41 -14.25
N TYR A 45 -5.09 8.10 -14.27
CA TYR A 45 -4.30 7.19 -15.09
C TYR A 45 -5.16 6.19 -15.87
N ASN A 46 -6.46 6.51 -16.02
CA ASN A 46 -7.38 5.66 -16.77
C ASN A 46 -7.51 4.23 -16.26
N GLY A 47 -7.39 4.08 -14.94
CA GLY A 47 -7.60 2.78 -14.32
C GLY A 47 -9.06 2.35 -14.40
N THR A 48 -9.29 1.07 -14.18
CA THR A 48 -10.63 0.48 -14.28
C THR A 48 -11.09 -0.04 -12.91
N ASN A 49 -12.37 -0.43 -12.87
CA ASN A 49 -12.93 -1.11 -11.70
C ASN A 49 -12.88 -2.63 -11.86
N ASP A 50 -12.07 -3.12 -12.77
CA ASP A 50 -11.87 -4.55 -12.90
C ASP A 50 -11.20 -5.11 -11.66
N ILE A 51 -11.55 -6.33 -11.27
CA ILE A 51 -11.03 -6.93 -10.06
C ILE A 51 -9.50 -7.01 -10.06
N ASP A 52 -8.90 -7.13 -11.24
CA ASP A 52 -7.45 -7.15 -11.38
C ASP A 52 -6.81 -5.82 -10.98
N ASN A 53 -7.55 -4.74 -11.03
CA ASN A 53 -7.07 -3.41 -10.65
C ASN A 53 -7.46 -3.01 -9.22
N LEU A 54 -8.15 -3.90 -8.50
CA LEU A 54 -8.63 -3.61 -7.16
C LEU A 54 -7.85 -4.46 -6.16
N MET A 55 -7.28 -3.80 -5.16
CA MET A 55 -6.45 -4.48 -4.16
C MET A 55 -6.96 -4.20 -2.75
N PRO A 56 -6.95 -5.23 -1.88
CA PRO A 56 -7.22 -4.97 -0.46
C PRO A 56 -6.03 -4.25 0.15
N SER A 57 -6.28 -3.20 0.89
CA SER A 57 -5.21 -2.40 1.46
C SER A 57 -5.54 -1.97 2.88
N CYS A 58 -4.51 -1.90 3.73
CA CYS A 58 -4.68 -1.27 5.02
C CYS A 58 -4.73 0.25 4.83
N ARG A 59 -5.24 0.93 5.86
CA ARG A 59 -5.41 2.38 5.78
C ARG A 59 -4.10 3.12 5.53
N MET A 60 -3.03 2.72 6.20
CA MET A 60 -1.74 3.39 6.04
C MET A 60 -1.19 3.29 4.62
N CYS A 61 -1.21 2.07 4.07
CA CYS A 61 -0.71 1.89 2.70
C CYS A 61 -1.57 2.63 1.70
N ASN A 62 -2.90 2.56 1.86
CA ASN A 62 -3.82 3.24 0.96
C ASN A 62 -3.62 4.74 1.01
N PHE A 63 -3.48 5.29 2.20
CA PHE A 63 -3.28 6.72 2.40
C PHE A 63 -1.97 7.18 1.75
N TYR A 64 -0.88 6.45 1.99
CA TYR A 64 0.43 6.87 1.49
C TYR A 64 0.56 6.68 -0.01
N LYS A 65 -0.02 5.61 -0.55
CA LYS A 65 -0.02 5.40 -1.99
C LYS A 65 -0.86 6.44 -2.71
N SER A 66 -1.99 6.82 -2.12
CA SER A 66 -2.90 7.77 -2.76
C SER A 66 -3.21 7.33 -4.20
N THR A 67 -3.12 8.23 -5.17
CA THR A 67 -3.40 7.94 -6.58
C THR A 67 -2.14 7.68 -7.40
N PHE A 68 -0.99 7.58 -6.73
CA PHE A 68 0.26 7.37 -7.43
C PHE A 68 0.31 5.99 -8.10
N PRO A 69 1.01 5.88 -9.24
CA PRO A 69 1.28 4.58 -9.84
C PRO A 69 2.08 3.70 -8.86
N LEU A 70 1.98 2.39 -9.07
CA LEU A 70 2.60 1.42 -8.16
C LEU A 70 4.10 1.66 -7.99
N GLU A 71 4.83 1.93 -9.08
CA GLU A 71 6.28 2.11 -8.98
C GLU A 71 6.66 3.42 -8.30
N ASP A 72 5.82 4.46 -8.41
CA ASP A 72 6.03 5.68 -7.65
C ASP A 72 5.83 5.44 -6.15
N PHE A 73 4.81 4.65 -5.81
CA PHE A 73 4.57 4.25 -4.42
C PHE A 73 5.77 3.49 -3.88
N ARG A 74 6.25 2.50 -4.64
CA ARG A 74 7.42 1.71 -4.26
C ARG A 74 8.63 2.61 -3.98
N LYS A 75 8.91 3.52 -4.90
CA LYS A 75 10.04 4.43 -4.77
C LYS A 75 9.89 5.34 -3.56
N ASN A 76 8.66 5.83 -3.33
CA ASN A 76 8.40 6.68 -2.17
C ASN A 76 8.65 5.95 -0.86
N LEU A 77 8.37 4.65 -0.82
CA LEU A 77 8.68 3.84 0.36
C LEU A 77 10.17 3.61 0.52
N GLU A 78 10.86 3.29 -0.58
CA GLU A 78 12.30 3.00 -0.54
C GLU A 78 13.14 4.21 -0.13
N THR A 79 12.60 5.41 -0.30
CA THR A 79 13.31 6.64 0.05
C THR A 79 12.76 7.33 1.28
N LEU A 80 11.93 6.63 2.08
CA LEU A 80 11.33 7.22 3.28
C LEU A 80 12.37 7.77 4.25
N HIS A 81 13.47 7.05 4.44
CA HIS A 81 14.51 7.49 5.38
C HIS A 81 15.11 8.83 4.99
N ASN A 82 15.14 9.19 3.69
CA ASN A 82 15.64 10.49 3.26
C ASN A 82 14.78 11.63 3.80
N ARG A 83 13.47 11.39 3.93
CA ARG A 83 12.57 12.38 4.52
C ARG A 83 12.64 12.37 6.03
N LEU A 84 12.79 11.17 6.62
CA LEU A 84 12.93 11.03 8.07
C LEU A 84 14.18 11.72 8.59
N LYS A 85 15.28 11.67 7.84
CA LYS A 85 16.54 12.29 8.24
C LYS A 85 16.44 13.80 8.44
N LYS A 86 15.41 14.41 7.90
CA LYS A 86 15.18 15.84 8.09
C LYS A 86 14.61 16.16 9.48
N THR A 87 14.18 15.15 10.22
CA THR A 87 13.64 15.37 11.55
C THR A 87 14.72 15.18 12.60
N PHE A 88 14.68 16.04 13.59
CA PHE A 88 15.65 15.99 14.69
C PHE A 88 15.55 14.68 15.48
N ILE A 89 14.33 14.26 15.79
CA ILE A 89 14.10 13.06 16.60
C ILE A 89 14.66 11.81 15.91
N TYR A 90 14.46 11.69 14.60
CA TYR A 90 15.00 10.54 13.87
C TYR A 90 16.52 10.51 13.93
N ARG A 91 17.17 11.68 13.72
CA ARG A 91 18.63 11.75 13.80
C ARG A 91 19.15 11.43 15.19
N LEU A 92 18.43 11.88 16.22
CA LEU A 92 18.80 11.59 17.59
C LEU A 92 18.72 10.09 17.87
N ALA A 93 17.64 9.44 17.42
CA ALA A 93 17.48 8.00 17.61
C ALA A 93 18.60 7.20 16.93
N LEU A 94 19.03 7.63 15.74
CA LEU A 94 20.17 7.00 15.07
C LEU A 94 21.45 7.19 15.86
N LYS A 95 21.68 8.38 16.39
CA LYS A 95 22.88 8.70 17.12
C LYS A 95 23.05 7.82 18.36
N TYR A 96 21.93 7.52 19.02
CA TYR A 96 21.95 6.68 20.23
C TYR A 96 21.73 5.20 19.92
N ASN A 97 21.75 4.83 18.66
CA ASN A 97 21.60 3.43 18.21
C ASN A 97 20.29 2.79 18.66
N LEU A 98 19.24 3.60 18.78
CA LEU A 98 17.92 3.10 19.11
C LEU A 98 17.20 2.55 17.88
N ILE A 99 17.59 2.99 16.71
CA ILE A 99 17.07 2.50 15.44
C ILE A 99 18.22 2.34 14.47
N GLU A 100 17.99 1.56 13.43
CA GLU A 100 18.93 1.38 12.33
C GLU A 100 18.25 1.67 11.01
N GLU A 101 19.01 2.20 10.04
CA GLU A 101 18.50 2.38 8.69
C GLU A 101 18.82 1.15 7.86
N HIS A 102 17.83 0.74 7.07
CA HIS A 102 18.01 -0.37 6.14
C HIS A 102 17.67 0.12 4.74
N GLN A 103 18.62 -0.07 3.83
CA GLN A 103 18.43 0.23 2.42
C GLN A 103 17.94 -1.05 1.77
N SER A 104 16.63 -1.17 1.63
CA SER A 104 16.03 -2.38 1.10
C SER A 104 15.14 -2.06 -0.09
N LYS A 105 15.13 -2.97 -1.05
CA LYS A 105 14.14 -2.92 -2.12
C LYS A 105 12.80 -3.35 -1.56
N VAL A 106 11.77 -2.59 -1.87
CA VAL A 106 10.42 -2.92 -1.42
C VAL A 106 9.81 -3.96 -2.35
N VAL A 107 9.43 -5.09 -1.77
CA VAL A 107 8.68 -6.12 -2.49
C VAL A 107 7.33 -6.22 -1.79
N PHE A 108 6.27 -5.93 -2.54
CA PHE A 108 4.94 -5.94 -1.96
C PHE A 108 4.47 -7.36 -1.68
N TYR A 109 3.57 -7.49 -0.71
CA TYR A 109 3.05 -8.78 -0.30
C TYR A 109 2.49 -9.57 -1.48
N PHE A 110 1.72 -8.92 -2.35
CA PHE A 110 1.13 -9.60 -3.49
C PHE A 110 2.20 -10.09 -4.48
N GLU A 111 3.33 -9.43 -4.53
CA GLU A 111 4.41 -9.83 -5.43
C GLU A 111 5.15 -11.07 -4.94
N LYS A 112 5.41 -11.14 -3.64
CA LYS A 112 6.20 -12.27 -3.11
C LYS A 112 5.37 -13.47 -2.72
N LYS A 113 4.14 -13.24 -2.25
CA LYS A 113 3.28 -14.33 -1.78
C LYS A 113 2.63 -15.07 -2.93
N TRP A 114 2.28 -14.35 -3.98
CA TRP A 114 1.45 -14.87 -5.07
C TRP A 114 2.15 -14.91 -6.41
N ARG A 115 3.41 -14.60 -6.42
CA ARG A 115 4.22 -14.65 -7.63
C ARG A 115 4.53 -16.11 -7.98
N LYS A 116 4.40 -16.42 -9.25
CA LYS A 116 4.74 -17.75 -9.75
C LYS A 116 6.14 -17.78 -10.31
#